data_2f27b6c6d84e858695b233195d37e7d2
#
_entry.id   2f27b6c6d84e858695b233195d37e7d2
#
_cell.length_a   1.000
_cell.length_b   1.000
_cell.length_c   1.000
_cell.angle_alpha   90.00
_cell.angle_beta   90.00
_cell.angle_gamma   90.00
#
_symmetry.space_group_name_H-M   'P 1'
#
loop_
_entity.id
_entity.type
_entity.pdbx_description
1 polymer ?
#
loop_
_entity_poly.entity_id
_entity_poly.type
_entity_poly.pdbx_seq_one_letter_code
_entity_poly.pdbx_strand_id
1 'polypeptide(L)'
;MSSEIAAGDLAVPANEAPRSIPLRLCQTIVLVFLAAKIALMAAMPPYMDEAYYFLWGQHPSLSYFDHPSLIGWTQGASAAIFGWNLAGLREPVFLTLCGDLLVLYLFARRLRGDTWRDYFWLSAALFLTMPIMLAVTGVAIPDHLLVLSTLSAIYLLYAFLETVEADRPRWVFLYGGAAATGLALLSKYYGGLIGVAFIAALLVVPRHRGLFRSPHLYGATALAAIMQTPVLVWNIDNGLASLSFIATGRVGVTPWWTFSGTPGFLTGIVAVVSPFLIWPMVRVAVAGRPSPLRFPQALMWISTLVFLAASTVTGIIVHWNALAYLAAVPFLANYSKSRVLLIAHFAYAAIVFVLFAVNYSFVPLAAVLDDALYRMGWGHASDQAAGWSYGWNEVAAKVEELRRANPEAFLAATDYTIASELGFATRDQDVTSLSPRLDAFDFWFDPAAHAGKSAIIVTDGWRPLYPDVKARFASVEEGAAVTVDRLGYTIDHYTIYLGRGFEAR
;
A
#
# COMPACT_ATOMS: atom_id res chain seq x y z
N MET A 1 25.03 -36.52 -34.83
CA MET A 1 23.58 -36.57 -34.51
C MET A 1 23.31 -35.40 -33.60
N SER A 2 22.79 -34.38 -34.21
CA SER A 2 22.74 -33.00 -33.72
C SER A 2 21.61 -32.79 -32.73
N SER A 3 21.91 -32.05 -31.68
CA SER A 3 21.05 -31.64 -30.61
C SER A 3 20.05 -30.57 -31.07
N GLU A 4 18.91 -30.95 -31.50
CA GLU A 4 17.68 -30.15 -31.46
C GLU A 4 16.92 -30.52 -30.18
N ILE A 5 17.40 -30.08 -29.03
CA ILE A 5 16.55 -29.91 -27.87
C ILE A 5 15.84 -28.58 -28.10
N ALA A 6 14.66 -28.70 -28.65
CA ALA A 6 13.81 -27.63 -29.11
C ALA A 6 13.45 -26.68 -27.96
N ALA A 7 13.43 -25.39 -28.29
CA ALA A 7 12.86 -24.31 -27.48
C ALA A 7 11.38 -24.53 -27.07
N GLY A 8 10.80 -25.68 -27.41
CA GLY A 8 9.40 -26.04 -27.11
C GLY A 8 9.13 -26.60 -25.74
N ASP A 9 10.15 -27.06 -24.99
CA ASP A 9 9.93 -27.71 -23.68
C ASP A 9 9.98 -26.75 -22.46
N LEU A 10 10.34 -25.49 -22.70
CA LEU A 10 10.37 -24.44 -21.66
C LEU A 10 9.06 -23.62 -21.61
N ALA A 11 8.23 -23.73 -22.61
CA ALA A 11 6.93 -23.07 -22.61
C ALA A 11 5.98 -23.81 -21.65
N VAL A 12 5.34 -23.08 -20.72
CA VAL A 12 4.04 -23.48 -20.18
C VAL A 12 3.21 -23.99 -21.35
N PRO A 13 2.62 -25.21 -21.31
CA PRO A 13 2.05 -25.87 -22.49
C PRO A 13 1.24 -24.88 -23.31
N ALA A 14 1.72 -24.66 -24.55
CA ALA A 14 1.17 -23.67 -25.48
C ALA A 14 -0.23 -24.02 -25.98
N ASN A 15 -0.73 -25.20 -25.60
CA ASN A 15 -2.02 -25.70 -25.99
C ASN A 15 -3.13 -25.11 -25.10
N GLU A 16 -3.95 -24.33 -25.78
CA GLU A 16 -5.18 -23.67 -25.36
C GLU A 16 -4.95 -22.31 -24.64
N ALA A 17 -5.01 -21.23 -25.43
CA ALA A 17 -5.38 -19.94 -24.89
C ALA A 17 -6.62 -20.13 -23.99
N PRO A 18 -6.68 -19.51 -22.81
CA PRO A 18 -7.85 -19.63 -21.95
C PRO A 18 -9.07 -18.97 -22.61
N ARG A 19 -9.75 -19.70 -23.49
CA ARG A 19 -11.03 -19.26 -24.11
C ARG A 19 -12.22 -19.37 -23.14
N SER A 20 -11.95 -19.34 -21.86
CA SER A 20 -13.01 -19.40 -20.84
C SER A 20 -13.93 -18.18 -20.89
N ILE A 21 -13.41 -17.03 -21.34
CA ILE A 21 -14.18 -15.77 -21.47
C ILE A 21 -13.80 -15.07 -22.78
N PRO A 22 -14.77 -14.45 -23.50
CA PRO A 22 -14.49 -13.69 -24.72
C PRO A 22 -13.53 -12.52 -24.47
N LEU A 23 -12.58 -12.30 -25.37
CA LEU A 23 -11.61 -11.20 -25.31
C LEU A 23 -12.30 -9.84 -25.10
N ARG A 24 -13.38 -9.57 -25.84
CA ARG A 24 -14.17 -8.33 -25.71
C ARG A 24 -14.69 -8.11 -24.28
N LEU A 25 -15.09 -9.18 -23.59
CA LEU A 25 -15.56 -9.07 -22.20
C LEU A 25 -14.41 -8.69 -21.27
N CYS A 26 -13.23 -9.31 -21.41
CA CYS A 26 -12.05 -8.91 -20.64
C CYS A 26 -11.68 -7.44 -20.89
N GLN A 27 -11.69 -7.00 -22.14
CA GLN A 27 -11.42 -5.60 -22.52
C GLN A 27 -12.43 -4.65 -21.87
N THR A 28 -13.73 -4.97 -21.95
CA THR A 28 -14.78 -4.17 -21.31
C THR A 28 -14.56 -4.07 -19.80
N ILE A 29 -14.29 -5.19 -19.12
CA ILE A 29 -14.01 -5.21 -17.67
C ILE A 29 -12.83 -4.32 -17.34
N VAL A 30 -11.71 -4.46 -18.05
CA VAL A 30 -10.51 -3.63 -17.84
C VAL A 30 -10.84 -2.15 -18.01
N LEU A 31 -11.49 -1.78 -19.11
CA LEU A 31 -11.81 -0.37 -19.39
C LEU A 31 -12.79 0.22 -18.37
N VAL A 32 -13.81 -0.55 -17.97
CA VAL A 32 -14.80 -0.10 -16.96
C VAL A 32 -14.14 0.08 -15.60
N PHE A 33 -13.38 -0.93 -15.12
CA PHE A 33 -12.72 -0.83 -13.82
C PHE A 33 -11.64 0.24 -13.80
N LEU A 34 -10.88 0.41 -14.88
CA LEU A 34 -9.87 1.46 -14.99
C LEU A 34 -10.50 2.85 -14.98
N ALA A 35 -11.55 3.06 -15.79
CA ALA A 35 -12.26 4.33 -15.83
C ALA A 35 -12.90 4.66 -14.47
N ALA A 36 -13.55 3.68 -13.85
CA ALA A 36 -14.16 3.85 -12.53
C ALA A 36 -13.11 4.13 -11.45
N LYS A 37 -11.96 3.45 -11.50
CA LYS A 37 -10.84 3.70 -10.59
C LYS A 37 -10.27 5.11 -10.74
N ILE A 38 -10.05 5.57 -11.97
CA ILE A 38 -9.60 6.94 -12.25
C ILE A 38 -10.63 7.96 -11.75
N ALA A 39 -11.93 7.71 -11.97
CA ALA A 39 -12.99 8.56 -11.46
C ALA A 39 -13.00 8.65 -9.93
N LEU A 40 -12.80 7.51 -9.24
CA LEU A 40 -12.67 7.50 -7.78
C LEU A 40 -11.43 8.29 -7.32
N MET A 41 -10.28 8.08 -7.96
CA MET A 41 -9.04 8.82 -7.64
C MET A 41 -9.21 10.34 -7.81
N ALA A 42 -10.05 10.78 -8.74
CA ALA A 42 -10.36 12.19 -8.96
C ALA A 42 -11.41 12.76 -8.00
N ALA A 43 -12.34 11.93 -7.50
CA ALA A 43 -13.51 12.37 -6.74
C ALA A 43 -13.42 12.15 -5.23
N MET A 44 -12.69 11.12 -4.77
CA MET A 44 -12.55 10.82 -3.34
C MET A 44 -11.82 11.95 -2.61
N PRO A 45 -12.27 12.33 -1.38
CA PRO A 45 -11.43 13.15 -0.51
C PRO A 45 -10.10 12.42 -0.23
N PRO A 46 -9.05 13.12 0.22
CA PRO A 46 -7.83 12.45 0.68
C PRO A 46 -8.17 11.43 1.77
N TYR A 47 -7.51 10.29 1.74
CA TYR A 47 -7.52 9.37 2.86
C TYR A 47 -6.43 9.81 3.85
N MET A 48 -6.67 9.69 5.14
CA MET A 48 -5.78 10.19 6.20
C MET A 48 -4.30 9.85 5.99
N ASP A 49 -4.00 8.61 5.60
CA ASP A 49 -2.62 8.21 5.31
C ASP A 49 -2.07 8.85 4.04
N GLU A 50 -2.91 9.14 3.03
CA GLU A 50 -2.47 9.86 1.83
C GLU A 50 -2.00 11.28 2.19
N ALA A 51 -2.79 11.99 3.00
CA ALA A 51 -2.43 13.32 3.50
C ALA A 51 -1.13 13.27 4.32
N TYR A 52 -0.96 12.24 5.15
CA TYR A 52 0.25 12.02 5.94
C TYR A 52 1.49 11.87 5.07
N TYR A 53 1.46 10.97 4.08
CA TYR A 53 2.60 10.78 3.18
C TYR A 53 2.83 11.97 2.24
N PHE A 54 1.77 12.74 1.93
CA PHE A 54 1.94 13.99 1.19
C PHE A 54 2.75 15.03 1.98
N LEU A 55 2.46 15.17 3.28
CA LEU A 55 3.24 16.04 4.17
C LEU A 55 4.69 15.59 4.32
N TRP A 56 4.97 14.28 4.30
CA TRP A 56 6.36 13.80 4.26
C TRP A 56 7.12 14.36 3.05
N GLY A 57 6.44 14.46 1.92
CA GLY A 57 7.01 15.07 0.71
C GLY A 57 7.35 16.56 0.87
N GLN A 58 6.68 17.27 1.80
CA GLN A 58 6.98 18.66 2.12
C GLN A 58 8.15 18.78 3.12
N HIS A 59 8.53 17.70 3.80
CA HIS A 59 9.68 17.60 4.70
C HIS A 59 10.70 16.57 4.18
N PRO A 60 11.50 16.92 3.12
CA PRO A 60 12.43 15.98 2.50
C PRO A 60 13.44 15.42 3.51
N SER A 61 13.49 14.09 3.62
CA SER A 61 14.37 13.37 4.54
C SER A 61 14.96 12.12 3.88
N LEU A 62 16.05 11.60 4.45
CA LEU A 62 16.66 10.34 3.98
C LEU A 62 15.76 9.13 4.23
N SER A 63 14.95 9.17 5.29
CA SER A 63 13.88 8.22 5.57
C SER A 63 12.86 8.83 6.51
N TYR A 64 11.86 8.06 6.92
CA TYR A 64 10.79 8.53 7.80
C TYR A 64 10.49 7.47 8.86
N PHE A 65 9.68 7.84 9.86
CA PHE A 65 9.41 7.02 11.03
C PHE A 65 8.66 5.73 10.72
N ASP A 66 7.50 5.81 10.05
CA ASP A 66 6.60 4.67 9.85
C ASP A 66 7.00 3.77 8.67
N HIS A 67 7.62 4.33 7.64
CA HIS A 67 8.02 3.66 6.39
C HIS A 67 9.31 4.21 5.81
N PRO A 68 10.00 3.45 4.93
CA PRO A 68 11.14 3.95 4.16
C PRO A 68 10.78 5.14 3.26
N SER A 69 11.78 5.74 2.66
CA SER A 69 11.77 7.07 2.03
C SER A 69 10.96 7.20 0.74
N LEU A 70 10.72 6.11 0.00
CA LEU A 70 10.28 6.22 -1.41
C LEU A 70 8.97 6.98 -1.57
N ILE A 71 7.99 6.78 -0.67
CA ILE A 71 6.71 7.49 -0.73
C ILE A 71 6.87 9.00 -0.51
N GLY A 72 7.63 9.42 0.50
CA GLY A 72 7.87 10.84 0.77
C GLY A 72 8.60 11.52 -0.40
N TRP A 73 9.63 10.89 -0.96
CA TRP A 73 10.33 11.43 -2.13
C TRP A 73 9.42 11.55 -3.35
N THR A 74 8.56 10.55 -3.58
CA THR A 74 7.62 10.55 -4.71
C THR A 74 6.56 11.62 -4.52
N GLN A 75 6.01 11.79 -3.31
CA GLN A 75 5.02 12.82 -3.01
C GLN A 75 5.62 14.23 -3.10
N GLY A 76 6.85 14.43 -2.62
CA GLY A 76 7.55 15.73 -2.76
C GLY A 76 7.78 16.12 -4.21
N ALA A 77 8.24 15.17 -5.04
CA ALA A 77 8.42 15.38 -6.47
C ALA A 77 7.08 15.68 -7.17
N SER A 78 6.02 14.95 -6.83
CA SER A 78 4.69 15.16 -7.38
C SER A 78 4.11 16.54 -6.99
N ALA A 79 4.21 16.92 -5.73
CA ALA A 79 3.76 18.21 -5.24
C ALA A 79 4.49 19.37 -5.94
N ALA A 80 5.79 19.23 -6.20
CA ALA A 80 6.58 20.24 -6.91
C ALA A 80 6.14 20.42 -8.38
N ILE A 81 5.63 19.37 -9.02
CA ILE A 81 5.21 19.38 -10.44
C ILE A 81 3.73 19.77 -10.58
N PHE A 82 2.86 19.14 -9.81
CA PHE A 82 1.40 19.21 -9.95
C PHE A 82 0.74 20.10 -8.88
N GLY A 83 1.51 20.56 -7.90
CA GLY A 83 1.04 21.43 -6.82
C GLY A 83 0.37 20.69 -5.66
N TRP A 84 -0.05 21.48 -4.66
CA TRP A 84 -0.72 21.00 -3.45
C TRP A 84 -2.23 20.82 -3.69
N ASN A 85 -2.62 19.71 -4.22
CA ASN A 85 -4.00 19.34 -4.57
C ASN A 85 -4.13 17.84 -4.83
N LEU A 86 -5.33 17.35 -5.17
CA LEU A 86 -5.58 15.93 -5.45
C LEU A 86 -4.76 15.38 -6.62
N ALA A 87 -4.43 16.20 -7.63
CA ALA A 87 -3.57 15.76 -8.72
C ALA A 87 -2.13 15.54 -8.20
N GLY A 88 -1.57 16.50 -7.46
CA GLY A 88 -0.25 16.34 -6.81
C GLY A 88 -0.19 15.15 -5.87
N LEU A 89 -1.29 14.84 -5.19
CA LEU A 89 -1.39 13.70 -4.29
C LEU A 89 -1.40 12.36 -5.06
N ARG A 90 -2.17 12.24 -6.17
CA ARG A 90 -2.51 10.94 -6.79
C ARG A 90 -1.91 10.68 -8.16
N GLU A 91 -1.24 11.65 -8.78
CA GLU A 91 -0.56 11.43 -10.05
C GLU A 91 0.48 10.29 -9.99
N PRO A 92 1.28 10.14 -8.90
CA PRO A 92 2.19 9.01 -8.77
C PRO A 92 1.48 7.65 -8.77
N VAL A 93 0.27 7.58 -8.20
CA VAL A 93 -0.56 6.36 -8.16
C VAL A 93 -1.00 5.99 -9.58
N PHE A 94 -1.44 6.98 -10.35
CA PHE A 94 -1.82 6.78 -11.75
C PHE A 94 -0.63 6.30 -12.60
N LEU A 95 0.54 6.92 -12.44
CA LEU A 95 1.76 6.54 -13.16
C LEU A 95 2.20 5.11 -12.82
N THR A 96 2.17 4.72 -11.55
CA THR A 96 2.51 3.36 -11.14
C THR A 96 1.49 2.34 -11.65
N LEU A 97 0.19 2.67 -11.66
CA LEU A 97 -0.83 1.80 -12.25
C LEU A 97 -0.59 1.57 -13.76
N CYS A 98 -0.20 2.60 -14.49
CA CYS A 98 0.22 2.46 -15.90
C CYS A 98 1.45 1.54 -16.01
N GLY A 99 2.43 1.70 -15.13
CA GLY A 99 3.60 0.84 -15.02
C GLY A 99 3.25 -0.62 -14.73
N ASP A 100 2.30 -0.88 -13.81
CA ASP A 100 1.81 -2.22 -13.49
C ASP A 100 1.23 -2.92 -14.73
N LEU A 101 0.37 -2.22 -15.46
CA LEU A 101 -0.22 -2.75 -16.70
C LEU A 101 0.84 -2.98 -17.78
N LEU A 102 1.85 -2.11 -17.87
CA LEU A 102 3.00 -2.31 -18.77
C LEU A 102 3.78 -3.58 -18.40
N VAL A 103 4.06 -3.80 -17.12
CA VAL A 103 4.78 -5.01 -16.68
C VAL A 103 3.95 -6.26 -16.97
N LEU A 104 2.64 -6.24 -16.74
CA LEU A 104 1.74 -7.35 -17.11
C LEU A 104 1.71 -7.60 -18.62
N TYR A 105 1.76 -6.54 -19.44
CA TYR A 105 1.91 -6.66 -20.90
C TYR A 105 3.23 -7.34 -21.26
N LEU A 106 4.35 -6.94 -20.66
CA LEU A 106 5.66 -7.54 -20.87
C LEU A 106 5.67 -9.03 -20.48
N PHE A 107 5.01 -9.39 -19.36
CA PHE A 107 4.81 -10.78 -18.97
C PHE A 107 4.00 -11.56 -20.02
N ALA A 108 2.88 -11.00 -20.47
CA ALA A 108 2.04 -11.65 -21.49
C ALA A 108 2.81 -11.92 -22.78
N ARG A 109 3.58 -10.93 -23.26
CA ARG A 109 4.46 -11.07 -24.41
C ARG A 109 5.51 -12.18 -24.21
N ARG A 110 6.10 -12.22 -23.01
CA ARG A 110 7.14 -13.19 -22.68
C ARG A 110 6.60 -14.62 -22.56
N LEU A 111 5.45 -14.79 -21.91
CA LEU A 111 4.87 -16.10 -21.66
C LEU A 111 4.12 -16.70 -22.86
N ARG A 112 3.65 -15.86 -23.80
CA ARG A 112 2.72 -16.27 -24.86
C ARG A 112 3.14 -15.86 -26.28
N GLY A 113 4.26 -15.15 -26.45
CA GLY A 113 4.71 -14.72 -27.78
C GLY A 113 3.60 -14.03 -28.56
N ASP A 114 3.23 -14.54 -29.72
CA ASP A 114 2.25 -13.94 -30.62
C ASP A 114 0.79 -14.04 -30.12
N THR A 115 0.51 -14.93 -29.16
CA THR A 115 -0.83 -15.10 -28.55
C THR A 115 -1.04 -14.27 -27.28
N TRP A 116 -0.19 -13.28 -27.04
CA TRP A 116 -0.15 -12.46 -25.82
C TRP A 116 -1.45 -11.70 -25.53
N ARG A 117 -2.24 -11.33 -26.55
CA ARG A 117 -3.40 -10.42 -26.40
C ARG A 117 -4.43 -10.95 -25.44
N ASP A 118 -4.92 -12.18 -25.65
CA ASP A 118 -5.94 -12.78 -24.78
C ASP A 118 -5.41 -12.94 -23.35
N TYR A 119 -4.14 -13.31 -23.25
CA TYR A 119 -3.47 -13.48 -21.97
C TYR A 119 -3.34 -12.17 -21.22
N PHE A 120 -2.91 -11.09 -21.88
CA PHE A 120 -2.77 -9.77 -21.29
C PHE A 120 -4.10 -9.24 -20.74
N TRP A 121 -5.14 -9.26 -21.58
CA TRP A 121 -6.44 -8.71 -21.17
C TRP A 121 -7.08 -9.49 -20.02
N LEU A 122 -6.92 -10.82 -20.00
CA LEU A 122 -7.38 -11.59 -18.84
C LEU A 122 -6.52 -11.32 -17.60
N SER A 123 -5.19 -11.24 -17.72
CA SER A 123 -4.31 -10.91 -16.58
C SER A 123 -4.58 -9.51 -16.03
N ALA A 124 -4.77 -8.52 -16.91
CA ALA A 124 -5.13 -7.15 -16.51
C ALA A 124 -6.52 -7.10 -15.86
N ALA A 125 -7.50 -7.85 -16.39
CA ALA A 125 -8.82 -7.96 -15.76
C ALA A 125 -8.73 -8.54 -14.35
N LEU A 126 -8.01 -9.67 -14.18
CA LEU A 126 -7.81 -10.30 -12.87
C LEU A 126 -7.06 -9.38 -11.89
N PHE A 127 -6.04 -8.66 -12.35
CA PHE A 127 -5.30 -7.70 -11.54
C PHE A 127 -6.19 -6.55 -11.05
N LEU A 128 -6.87 -5.86 -11.97
CA LEU A 128 -7.69 -4.69 -11.65
C LEU A 128 -8.93 -5.03 -10.79
N THR A 129 -9.44 -6.26 -10.93
CA THR A 129 -10.66 -6.70 -10.22
C THR A 129 -10.36 -7.45 -8.93
N MET A 130 -9.11 -7.79 -8.63
CA MET A 130 -8.75 -8.33 -7.32
C MET A 130 -8.97 -7.24 -6.26
N PRO A 131 -9.85 -7.44 -5.24
CA PRO A 131 -10.24 -6.38 -4.30
C PRO A 131 -9.07 -5.65 -3.64
N ILE A 132 -8.00 -6.38 -3.28
CA ILE A 132 -6.82 -5.74 -2.68
C ILE A 132 -6.18 -4.72 -3.64
N MET A 133 -6.14 -5.01 -4.95
CA MET A 133 -5.55 -4.11 -5.93
C MET A 133 -6.38 -2.84 -6.15
N LEU A 134 -7.67 -2.86 -5.79
CA LEU A 134 -8.48 -1.67 -5.78
C LEU A 134 -7.93 -0.63 -4.81
N ALA A 135 -7.63 -1.05 -3.58
CA ALA A 135 -7.09 -0.17 -2.55
C ALA A 135 -5.60 0.18 -2.81
N VAL A 136 -4.72 -0.83 -2.85
CA VAL A 136 -3.26 -0.60 -2.89
C VAL A 136 -2.73 0.04 -4.17
N THR A 137 -3.52 0.12 -5.23
CA THR A 137 -3.19 0.86 -6.47
C THR A 137 -4.21 1.96 -6.78
N GLY A 138 -4.94 2.46 -5.77
CA GLY A 138 -5.96 3.50 -5.89
C GLY A 138 -5.76 4.68 -4.97
N VAL A 139 -4.92 4.55 -3.94
CA VAL A 139 -4.61 5.59 -2.95
C VAL A 139 -3.10 5.81 -2.87
N ALA A 140 -2.68 7.02 -2.47
CA ALA A 140 -1.29 7.45 -2.43
C ALA A 140 -0.57 7.01 -1.15
N ILE A 141 -0.54 5.71 -0.92
CA ILE A 141 0.17 5.05 0.19
C ILE A 141 1.38 4.27 -0.35
N PRO A 142 2.36 3.85 0.46
CA PRO A 142 3.56 3.15 -0.02
C PRO A 142 3.29 1.93 -0.90
N ASP A 143 2.09 1.34 -0.78
CA ASP A 143 1.72 0.11 -1.48
C ASP A 143 1.74 0.23 -3.00
N HIS A 144 1.32 1.35 -3.61
CA HIS A 144 1.33 1.49 -5.07
C HIS A 144 2.76 1.40 -5.65
N LEU A 145 3.75 1.94 -4.92
CA LEU A 145 5.17 1.85 -5.29
C LEU A 145 5.71 0.43 -5.08
N LEU A 146 5.27 -0.24 -4.00
CA LEU A 146 5.61 -1.64 -3.73
C LEU A 146 5.06 -2.56 -4.84
N VAL A 147 3.82 -2.34 -5.30
CA VAL A 147 3.19 -3.14 -6.37
C VAL A 147 4.02 -3.08 -7.63
N LEU A 148 4.31 -1.88 -8.15
CA LEU A 148 5.11 -1.70 -9.36
C LEU A 148 6.51 -2.30 -9.22
N SER A 149 7.19 -2.00 -8.11
CA SER A 149 8.54 -2.50 -7.85
C SER A 149 8.57 -4.03 -7.74
N THR A 150 7.58 -4.63 -7.08
CA THR A 150 7.45 -6.09 -6.93
C THR A 150 7.17 -6.77 -8.27
N LEU A 151 6.20 -6.29 -9.05
CA LEU A 151 5.90 -6.83 -10.37
C LEU A 151 7.12 -6.73 -11.30
N SER A 152 7.83 -5.59 -11.25
CA SER A 152 9.06 -5.37 -12.02
C SER A 152 10.17 -6.33 -11.59
N ALA A 153 10.38 -6.53 -10.27
CA ALA A 153 11.35 -7.47 -9.76
C ALA A 153 11.03 -8.90 -10.19
N ILE A 154 9.76 -9.31 -10.08
CA ILE A 154 9.31 -10.65 -10.51
C ILE A 154 9.57 -10.83 -12.00
N TYR A 155 9.21 -9.85 -12.85
CA TYR A 155 9.44 -9.92 -14.28
C TYR A 155 10.94 -10.07 -14.63
N LEU A 156 11.77 -9.19 -14.06
CA LEU A 156 13.19 -9.14 -14.40
C LEU A 156 13.94 -10.38 -13.88
N LEU A 157 13.70 -10.80 -12.64
CA LEU A 157 14.35 -11.98 -12.07
C LEU A 157 13.85 -13.27 -12.71
N TYR A 158 12.55 -13.38 -13.04
CA TYR A 158 12.02 -14.49 -13.82
C TYR A 158 12.69 -14.56 -15.20
N ALA A 159 12.75 -13.41 -15.89
CA ALA A 159 13.43 -13.30 -17.19
C ALA A 159 14.92 -13.65 -17.11
N PHE A 160 15.60 -13.26 -16.02
CA PHE A 160 16.97 -13.66 -15.78
C PHE A 160 17.10 -15.19 -15.70
N LEU A 161 16.28 -15.83 -14.88
CA LEU A 161 16.31 -17.29 -14.72
C LEU A 161 16.06 -18.04 -16.04
N GLU A 162 15.15 -17.55 -16.90
CA GLU A 162 14.97 -18.13 -18.24
C GLU A 162 16.25 -18.05 -19.09
N THR A 163 16.99 -16.94 -18.99
CA THR A 163 18.27 -16.82 -19.73
C THR A 163 19.37 -17.71 -19.16
N VAL A 164 19.31 -17.99 -17.85
CA VAL A 164 20.20 -18.99 -17.20
C VAL A 164 19.84 -20.41 -17.67
N GLU A 165 18.54 -20.74 -17.77
CA GLU A 165 18.09 -22.02 -18.30
C GLU A 165 18.49 -22.24 -19.76
N ALA A 166 18.60 -21.16 -20.54
CA ALA A 166 19.06 -21.18 -21.91
C ALA A 166 20.60 -21.14 -22.06
N ASP A 167 21.37 -21.26 -20.97
CA ASP A 167 22.85 -21.14 -20.92
C ASP A 167 23.39 -19.81 -21.50
N ARG A 168 22.59 -18.74 -21.47
CA ARG A 168 22.93 -17.40 -21.98
C ARG A 168 22.52 -16.31 -20.99
N PRO A 169 23.09 -16.27 -19.77
CA PRO A 169 22.67 -15.36 -18.71
C PRO A 169 22.80 -13.90 -19.14
N ARG A 170 21.69 -13.16 -19.07
CA ARG A 170 21.64 -11.72 -19.36
C ARG A 170 21.63 -10.95 -18.04
N TRP A 171 22.79 -10.55 -17.59
CA TRP A 171 23.02 -9.90 -16.29
C TRP A 171 22.22 -8.61 -16.09
N VAL A 172 21.85 -7.91 -17.18
CA VAL A 172 21.00 -6.72 -17.11
C VAL A 172 19.66 -7.02 -16.42
N PHE A 173 19.11 -8.21 -16.61
CA PHE A 173 17.88 -8.61 -15.92
C PHE A 173 18.11 -8.86 -14.43
N LEU A 174 19.27 -9.41 -14.05
CA LEU A 174 19.62 -9.61 -12.64
C LEU A 174 19.78 -8.28 -11.92
N TYR A 175 20.58 -7.36 -12.48
CA TYR A 175 20.78 -6.02 -11.90
C TYR A 175 19.51 -5.19 -11.89
N GLY A 176 18.70 -5.22 -12.95
CA GLY A 176 17.40 -4.57 -12.98
C GLY A 176 16.43 -5.13 -11.94
N GLY A 177 16.42 -6.47 -11.76
CA GLY A 177 15.62 -7.13 -10.73
C GLY A 177 16.08 -6.78 -9.31
N ALA A 178 17.40 -6.65 -9.10
CA ALA A 178 17.96 -6.18 -7.83
C ALA A 178 17.60 -4.72 -7.54
N ALA A 179 17.67 -3.84 -8.54
CA ALA A 179 17.25 -2.45 -8.40
C ALA A 179 15.74 -2.35 -8.07
N ALA A 180 14.89 -3.12 -8.76
CA ALA A 180 13.47 -3.19 -8.47
C ALA A 180 13.19 -3.74 -7.05
N THR A 181 13.98 -4.72 -6.58
CA THR A 181 13.91 -5.21 -5.20
C THR A 181 14.33 -4.13 -4.20
N GLY A 182 15.38 -3.35 -4.52
CA GLY A 182 15.81 -2.20 -3.72
C GLY A 182 14.71 -1.13 -3.61
N LEU A 183 14.00 -0.82 -4.70
CA LEU A 183 12.85 0.08 -4.69
C LEU A 183 11.66 -0.47 -3.87
N ALA A 184 11.39 -1.78 -3.98
CA ALA A 184 10.36 -2.42 -3.16
C ALA A 184 10.69 -2.30 -1.66
N LEU A 185 11.97 -2.47 -1.28
CA LEU A 185 12.45 -2.33 0.10
C LEU A 185 12.42 -0.86 0.56
N LEU A 186 12.72 0.11 -0.32
CA LEU A 186 12.56 1.55 -0.06
C LEU A 186 11.08 1.98 0.04
N SER A 187 10.16 1.18 -0.47
CA SER A 187 8.72 1.40 -0.31
C SER A 187 8.21 0.83 1.02
N LYS A 188 8.51 -0.45 1.29
CA LYS A 188 8.15 -1.13 2.54
C LYS A 188 9.22 -2.15 2.93
N TYR A 189 9.56 -2.24 4.22
CA TYR A 189 10.62 -3.11 4.73
C TYR A 189 10.46 -4.58 4.32
N TYR A 190 9.24 -5.10 4.24
CA TYR A 190 9.01 -6.48 3.80
C TYR A 190 9.22 -6.70 2.29
N GLY A 191 9.45 -5.65 1.49
CA GLY A 191 9.95 -5.78 0.12
C GLY A 191 11.23 -6.59 0.01
N GLY A 192 12.03 -6.65 1.09
CA GLY A 192 13.22 -7.50 1.18
C GLY A 192 12.93 -9.01 1.04
N LEU A 193 11.71 -9.46 1.29
CA LEU A 193 11.32 -10.86 1.09
C LEU A 193 11.45 -11.30 -0.38
N ILE A 194 11.46 -10.38 -1.34
CA ILE A 194 11.73 -10.67 -2.75
C ILE A 194 13.13 -11.25 -2.91
N GLY A 195 14.13 -10.62 -2.29
CA GLY A 195 15.52 -11.11 -2.31
C GLY A 195 15.66 -12.47 -1.62
N VAL A 196 15.03 -12.63 -0.45
CA VAL A 196 15.01 -13.92 0.29
C VAL A 196 14.38 -15.02 -0.58
N ALA A 197 13.27 -14.74 -1.25
CA ALA A 197 12.59 -15.69 -2.13
C ALA A 197 13.43 -16.04 -3.37
N PHE A 198 14.15 -15.06 -3.94
CA PHE A 198 15.04 -15.30 -5.04
C PHE A 198 16.19 -16.25 -4.64
N ILE A 199 16.85 -15.98 -3.51
CA ILE A 199 17.91 -16.86 -2.97
C ILE A 199 17.36 -18.27 -2.69
N ALA A 200 16.18 -18.38 -2.08
CA ALA A 200 15.54 -19.67 -1.85
C ALA A 200 15.30 -20.44 -3.15
N ALA A 201 14.82 -19.77 -4.21
CA ALA A 201 14.62 -20.38 -5.51
C ALA A 201 15.94 -20.87 -6.13
N LEU A 202 17.03 -20.12 -5.99
CA LEU A 202 18.38 -20.55 -6.44
C LEU A 202 18.86 -21.81 -5.70
N LEU A 203 18.55 -21.94 -4.42
CA LEU A 203 18.92 -23.13 -3.62
C LEU A 203 18.09 -24.36 -4.00
N VAL A 204 16.79 -24.18 -4.27
CA VAL A 204 15.86 -25.27 -4.60
C VAL A 204 16.18 -25.87 -5.98
N VAL A 205 16.56 -25.05 -6.96
CA VAL A 205 16.82 -25.50 -8.33
C VAL A 205 18.32 -25.80 -8.50
N PRO A 206 18.75 -27.08 -8.64
CA PRO A 206 20.16 -27.45 -8.70
C PRO A 206 20.95 -26.71 -9.78
N ARG A 207 20.34 -26.51 -10.96
CA ARG A 207 20.96 -25.78 -12.08
C ARG A 207 21.31 -24.33 -11.73
N HIS A 208 20.54 -23.67 -10.86
CA HIS A 208 20.75 -22.29 -10.47
C HIS A 208 21.83 -22.11 -9.40
N ARG A 209 22.21 -23.19 -8.70
CA ARG A 209 23.22 -23.13 -7.60
C ARG A 209 24.60 -22.63 -8.08
N GLY A 210 24.92 -22.80 -9.36
CA GLY A 210 26.16 -22.26 -9.94
C GLY A 210 26.26 -20.74 -9.84
N LEU A 211 25.13 -20.01 -9.74
CA LEU A 211 25.08 -18.57 -9.59
C LEU A 211 25.72 -18.09 -8.28
N PHE A 212 25.77 -18.92 -7.22
CA PHE A 212 26.46 -18.57 -5.98
C PHE A 212 27.98 -18.42 -6.15
N ARG A 213 28.56 -18.86 -7.26
CA ARG A 213 29.97 -18.64 -7.64
C ARG A 213 30.15 -17.42 -8.52
N SER A 214 29.06 -16.80 -8.99
CA SER A 214 29.11 -15.66 -9.88
C SER A 214 29.26 -14.34 -9.13
N PRO A 215 30.26 -13.50 -9.45
CA PRO A 215 30.39 -12.17 -8.85
C PRO A 215 29.20 -11.26 -9.14
N HIS A 216 28.45 -11.53 -10.22
CA HIS A 216 27.27 -10.76 -10.58
C HIS A 216 26.14 -10.91 -9.54
N LEU A 217 25.99 -12.09 -8.90
CA LEU A 217 24.97 -12.25 -7.85
C LEU A 217 25.29 -11.33 -6.66
N TYR A 218 26.55 -11.29 -6.25
CA TYR A 218 26.98 -10.42 -5.14
C TYR A 218 26.92 -8.94 -5.51
N GLY A 219 27.30 -8.57 -6.76
CA GLY A 219 27.17 -7.20 -7.25
C GLY A 219 25.70 -6.73 -7.30
N ALA A 220 24.77 -7.58 -7.72
CA ALA A 220 23.34 -7.29 -7.73
C ALA A 220 22.79 -7.16 -6.29
N THR A 221 23.21 -8.05 -5.38
CA THR A 221 22.84 -7.95 -3.96
C THR A 221 23.38 -6.66 -3.33
N ALA A 222 24.64 -6.30 -3.62
CA ALA A 222 25.25 -5.05 -3.18
C ALA A 222 24.50 -3.82 -3.71
N LEU A 223 24.05 -3.83 -4.96
CA LEU A 223 23.23 -2.76 -5.52
C LEU A 223 21.95 -2.54 -4.70
N ALA A 224 21.19 -3.61 -4.45
CA ALA A 224 19.97 -3.51 -3.65
C ALA A 224 20.26 -3.04 -2.20
N ALA A 225 21.36 -3.47 -1.60
CA ALA A 225 21.79 -3.06 -0.27
C ALA A 225 22.22 -1.59 -0.22
N ILE A 226 23.00 -1.12 -1.19
CA ILE A 226 23.47 0.28 -1.28
C ILE A 226 22.27 1.23 -1.42
N MET A 227 21.22 0.85 -2.14
CA MET A 227 20.01 1.63 -2.23
C MET A 227 19.34 1.87 -0.87
N GLN A 228 19.60 1.06 0.16
CA GLN A 228 19.06 1.24 1.51
C GLN A 228 19.91 2.20 2.36
N THR A 229 21.04 2.70 1.86
CA THR A 229 21.90 3.61 2.62
C THR A 229 21.15 4.80 3.23
N PRO A 230 20.25 5.49 2.53
CA PRO A 230 19.50 6.60 3.13
C PRO A 230 18.69 6.18 4.37
N VAL A 231 18.01 5.02 4.30
CA VAL A 231 17.23 4.48 5.42
C VAL A 231 18.11 4.12 6.61
N LEU A 232 19.27 3.52 6.34
CA LEU A 232 20.22 3.14 7.39
C LEU A 232 20.83 4.37 8.08
N VAL A 233 21.26 5.38 7.31
CA VAL A 233 21.80 6.62 7.84
C VAL A 233 20.75 7.31 8.71
N TRP A 234 19.54 7.51 8.21
CA TRP A 234 18.46 8.13 8.98
C TRP A 234 18.18 7.39 10.29
N ASN A 235 18.12 6.06 10.25
CA ASN A 235 17.88 5.27 11.47
C ASN A 235 19.03 5.42 12.50
N ILE A 236 20.29 5.46 12.05
CA ILE A 236 21.45 5.68 12.91
C ILE A 236 21.34 7.07 13.58
N ASP A 237 21.07 8.10 12.79
CA ASP A 237 20.97 9.49 13.26
C ASP A 237 19.80 9.69 14.25
N ASN A 238 18.72 8.89 14.11
CA ASN A 238 17.52 8.97 14.93
C ASN A 238 17.36 7.79 15.91
N GLY A 239 18.45 7.19 16.39
CA GLY A 239 18.42 6.17 17.45
C GLY A 239 17.67 4.89 17.09
N LEU A 240 17.66 4.50 15.81
CA LEU A 240 16.94 3.35 15.25
C LEU A 240 15.42 3.45 15.41
N ALA A 241 14.86 4.66 15.44
CA ALA A 241 13.46 4.91 15.77
C ALA A 241 12.49 4.12 14.88
N SER A 242 12.68 4.14 13.53
CA SER A 242 11.82 3.42 12.60
C SER A 242 11.93 1.89 12.76
N LEU A 243 13.15 1.37 12.90
CA LEU A 243 13.36 -0.07 13.06
C LEU A 243 12.81 -0.58 14.41
N SER A 244 12.97 0.19 15.48
CA SER A 244 12.40 -0.11 16.80
C SER A 244 10.87 -0.10 16.75
N PHE A 245 10.29 0.90 16.09
CA PHE A 245 8.84 0.99 15.93
C PHE A 245 8.27 -0.24 15.20
N ILE A 246 8.91 -0.68 14.12
CA ILE A 246 8.46 -1.88 13.38
C ILE A 246 8.61 -3.15 14.20
N ALA A 247 9.71 -3.25 14.96
CA ALA A 247 9.98 -4.44 15.75
C ALA A 247 9.07 -4.57 16.99
N THR A 248 8.67 -3.46 17.61
CA THR A 248 8.02 -3.48 18.93
C THR A 248 6.74 -2.64 19.03
N GLY A 249 6.61 -1.58 18.22
CA GLY A 249 5.58 -0.56 18.42
C GLY A 249 4.38 -0.65 17.49
N ARG A 250 4.61 -1.06 16.22
CA ARG A 250 3.55 -1.03 15.19
C ARG A 250 2.45 -2.05 15.45
N VAL A 251 2.78 -3.12 16.11
CA VAL A 251 1.87 -4.22 16.38
C VAL A 251 2.10 -4.61 17.82
N GLY A 252 1.15 -4.33 18.71
CA GLY A 252 1.22 -4.79 20.10
C GLY A 252 1.52 -6.29 20.13
N VAL A 253 2.79 -6.65 20.32
CA VAL A 253 3.22 -8.05 20.36
C VAL A 253 2.83 -8.62 21.71
N THR A 254 1.94 -9.61 21.70
CA THR A 254 1.71 -10.40 22.92
C THR A 254 2.90 -11.35 23.13
N PRO A 255 3.40 -11.51 24.37
CA PRO A 255 4.54 -12.38 24.64
C PRO A 255 4.23 -13.87 24.44
N TRP A 256 3.00 -14.22 24.12
CA TRP A 256 2.49 -15.59 23.97
C TRP A 256 1.79 -15.80 22.64
N TRP A 257 1.86 -17.01 22.12
CA TRP A 257 1.13 -17.43 20.94
C TRP A 257 -0.38 -17.45 21.23
N THR A 258 -1.09 -16.40 20.82
CA THR A 258 -2.53 -16.26 21.08
C THR A 258 -3.39 -16.78 19.93
N PHE A 259 -2.84 -16.86 18.71
CA PHE A 259 -3.54 -17.16 17.46
C PHE A 259 -4.75 -16.24 17.18
N SER A 260 -4.91 -15.17 17.94
CA SER A 260 -6.08 -14.28 17.82
C SER A 260 -6.16 -13.58 16.46
N GLY A 261 -5.02 -13.24 15.84
CA GLY A 261 -4.97 -12.63 14.52
C GLY A 261 -5.12 -13.61 13.35
N THR A 262 -4.88 -14.91 13.58
CA THR A 262 -4.80 -15.92 12.52
C THR A 262 -6.12 -16.10 11.74
N PRO A 263 -7.30 -16.25 12.39
CA PRO A 263 -8.56 -16.36 11.65
C PRO A 263 -8.84 -15.14 10.77
N GLY A 264 -8.60 -13.94 11.30
CA GLY A 264 -8.76 -12.68 10.56
C GLY A 264 -7.82 -12.61 9.34
N PHE A 265 -6.57 -13.02 9.51
CA PHE A 265 -5.60 -13.08 8.41
C PHE A 265 -6.03 -14.07 7.31
N LEU A 266 -6.43 -15.30 7.66
CA LEU A 266 -6.84 -16.31 6.69
C LEU A 266 -8.14 -15.96 5.97
N THR A 267 -9.16 -15.51 6.69
CA THR A 267 -10.43 -15.06 6.09
C THR A 267 -10.22 -13.78 5.26
N GLY A 268 -9.35 -12.89 5.73
CA GLY A 268 -8.96 -11.70 5.02
C GLY A 268 -8.30 -12.01 3.67
N ILE A 269 -7.38 -12.99 3.57
CA ILE A 269 -6.81 -13.43 2.28
C ILE A 269 -7.93 -13.81 1.31
N VAL A 270 -8.90 -14.61 1.75
CA VAL A 270 -10.01 -15.04 0.90
C VAL A 270 -10.83 -13.86 0.40
N ALA A 271 -11.12 -12.90 1.28
CA ALA A 271 -11.90 -11.72 0.94
C ALA A 271 -11.17 -10.80 -0.04
N VAL A 272 -9.90 -10.46 0.23
CA VAL A 272 -9.16 -9.44 -0.57
C VAL A 272 -8.63 -9.98 -1.89
N VAL A 273 -8.44 -11.29 -2.02
CA VAL A 273 -8.06 -11.93 -3.30
C VAL A 273 -9.31 -12.28 -4.12
N SER A 274 -10.39 -12.58 -3.50
CA SER A 274 -11.64 -13.19 -3.97
C SER A 274 -11.66 -14.71 -3.72
N PRO A 275 -12.73 -15.26 -3.14
CA PRO A 275 -12.88 -16.69 -2.90
C PRO A 275 -12.76 -17.52 -4.19
N PHE A 276 -13.12 -16.95 -5.33
CA PHE A 276 -13.11 -17.62 -6.64
C PHE A 276 -11.73 -17.69 -7.29
N LEU A 277 -10.73 -16.92 -6.79
CA LEU A 277 -9.35 -16.97 -7.25
C LEU A 277 -8.42 -17.80 -6.34
N ILE A 278 -8.87 -18.21 -5.18
CA ILE A 278 -8.03 -19.01 -4.25
C ILE A 278 -7.53 -20.28 -4.92
N TRP A 279 -8.41 -21.02 -5.60
CA TRP A 279 -8.00 -22.23 -6.30
C TRP A 279 -6.97 -22.01 -7.41
N PRO A 280 -7.16 -21.06 -8.36
CA PRO A 280 -6.11 -20.68 -9.30
C PRO A 280 -4.79 -20.29 -8.63
N MET A 281 -4.81 -19.54 -7.52
CA MET A 281 -3.59 -19.18 -6.77
C MET A 281 -2.88 -20.40 -6.20
N VAL A 282 -3.61 -21.32 -5.57
CA VAL A 282 -3.04 -22.60 -5.08
C VAL A 282 -2.40 -23.37 -6.24
N ARG A 283 -3.06 -23.40 -7.41
CA ARG A 283 -2.49 -24.05 -8.60
C ARG A 283 -1.18 -23.38 -9.05
N VAL A 284 -1.05 -22.06 -9.00
CA VAL A 284 0.23 -21.36 -9.25
C VAL A 284 1.27 -21.77 -8.22
N ALA A 285 0.90 -21.76 -6.93
CA ALA A 285 1.82 -22.03 -5.83
C ALA A 285 2.42 -23.44 -5.83
N VAL A 286 1.73 -24.43 -6.43
CA VAL A 286 2.17 -25.84 -6.47
C VAL A 286 2.54 -26.34 -7.87
N ALA A 287 2.52 -25.51 -8.90
CA ALA A 287 2.81 -25.90 -10.28
C ALA A 287 4.22 -26.50 -10.42
N GLY A 288 4.34 -27.59 -11.17
CA GLY A 288 5.60 -28.34 -11.29
C GLY A 288 6.65 -27.69 -12.20
N ARG A 289 6.26 -26.98 -13.24
CA ARG A 289 7.12 -26.41 -14.30
C ARG A 289 6.59 -25.06 -14.77
N PRO A 290 7.40 -24.20 -15.39
CA PRO A 290 8.86 -24.28 -15.62
C PRO A 290 9.70 -23.93 -14.38
N SER A 291 11.01 -24.25 -14.39
CA SER A 291 11.89 -23.98 -13.24
C SER A 291 11.97 -22.49 -12.81
N PRO A 292 11.97 -21.49 -13.71
CA PRO A 292 11.92 -20.08 -13.31
C PRO A 292 10.70 -19.72 -12.45
N LEU A 293 9.59 -20.48 -12.56
CA LEU A 293 8.39 -20.30 -11.72
C LEU A 293 8.67 -20.58 -10.22
N ARG A 294 9.75 -21.29 -9.89
CA ARG A 294 10.13 -21.54 -8.49
C ARG A 294 10.39 -20.26 -7.70
N PHE A 295 10.84 -19.19 -8.37
CA PHE A 295 11.04 -17.90 -7.71
C PHE A 295 9.72 -17.25 -7.27
N PRO A 296 8.73 -16.96 -8.15
CA PRO A 296 7.46 -16.43 -7.69
C PRO A 296 6.73 -17.38 -6.72
N GLN A 297 6.85 -18.70 -6.87
CA GLN A 297 6.33 -19.67 -5.89
C GLN A 297 6.99 -19.52 -4.52
N ALA A 298 8.33 -19.39 -4.47
CA ALA A 298 9.03 -19.14 -3.22
C ALA A 298 8.56 -17.83 -2.57
N LEU A 299 8.34 -16.78 -3.36
CA LEU A 299 7.83 -15.50 -2.85
C LEU A 299 6.41 -15.65 -2.29
N MET A 300 5.52 -16.39 -2.96
CA MET A 300 4.19 -16.70 -2.45
C MET A 300 4.24 -17.41 -1.08
N TRP A 301 5.05 -18.45 -0.99
CA TRP A 301 5.16 -19.25 0.24
C TRP A 301 5.84 -18.48 1.36
N ILE A 302 6.98 -17.84 1.11
CA ILE A 302 7.76 -17.12 2.13
C ILE A 302 6.94 -15.96 2.69
N SER A 303 6.34 -15.12 1.82
CA SER A 303 5.51 -14.01 2.28
C SER A 303 4.33 -14.50 3.12
N THR A 304 3.58 -15.50 2.63
CA THR A 304 2.42 -16.01 3.37
C THR A 304 2.83 -16.65 4.70
N LEU A 305 3.91 -17.43 4.74
CA LEU A 305 4.37 -18.08 5.98
C LEU A 305 4.89 -17.06 7.01
N VAL A 306 5.59 -16.00 6.58
CA VAL A 306 6.05 -14.93 7.47
C VAL A 306 4.86 -14.23 8.12
N PHE A 307 3.86 -13.82 7.34
CA PHE A 307 2.70 -13.12 7.90
C PHE A 307 1.72 -14.06 8.63
N LEU A 308 1.65 -15.33 8.23
CA LEU A 308 0.91 -16.33 9.00
C LEU A 308 1.56 -16.54 10.38
N ALA A 309 2.88 -16.67 10.44
CA ALA A 309 3.61 -16.77 11.70
C ALA A 309 3.41 -15.51 12.56
N ALA A 310 3.52 -14.32 11.97
CA ALA A 310 3.26 -13.07 12.69
C ALA A 310 1.83 -12.99 13.21
N SER A 311 0.83 -13.49 12.48
CA SER A 311 -0.57 -13.49 12.90
C SER A 311 -0.88 -14.29 14.16
N THR A 312 0.05 -15.18 14.57
CA THR A 312 -0.10 -15.96 15.80
C THR A 312 0.22 -15.18 17.07
N VAL A 313 0.90 -14.05 16.94
CA VAL A 313 1.31 -13.21 18.08
C VAL A 313 0.73 -11.80 18.02
N THR A 314 0.14 -11.43 16.88
CA THR A 314 -0.38 -10.07 16.66
C THR A 314 -1.45 -10.01 15.57
N GLY A 315 -2.22 -8.92 15.53
CA GLY A 315 -3.12 -8.62 14.41
C GLY A 315 -2.34 -8.25 13.16
N ILE A 316 -2.54 -8.95 12.05
CA ILE A 316 -1.91 -8.68 10.76
C ILE A 316 -2.93 -8.11 9.78
N ILE A 317 -2.60 -6.97 9.19
CA ILE A 317 -3.40 -6.39 8.12
C ILE A 317 -3.11 -7.17 6.83
N VAL A 318 -4.14 -7.72 6.22
CA VAL A 318 -4.03 -8.70 5.13
C VAL A 318 -3.30 -8.20 3.88
N HIS A 319 -3.28 -6.86 3.64
CA HIS A 319 -2.53 -6.28 2.52
C HIS A 319 -1.01 -6.38 2.68
N TRP A 320 -0.50 -6.66 3.89
CA TRP A 320 0.95 -6.89 4.08
C TRP A 320 1.44 -8.12 3.33
N ASN A 321 0.56 -9.09 3.06
CA ASN A 321 0.88 -10.26 2.23
C ASN A 321 0.78 -9.98 0.70
N ALA A 322 0.77 -8.71 0.27
CA ALA A 322 0.65 -8.32 -1.14
C ALA A 322 1.69 -8.98 -2.05
N LEU A 323 2.92 -9.20 -1.55
CA LEU A 323 3.98 -9.87 -2.32
C LEU A 323 3.55 -11.26 -2.82
N ALA A 324 2.83 -12.03 -1.98
CA ALA A 324 2.32 -13.35 -2.36
C ALA A 324 1.26 -13.24 -3.47
N TYR A 325 0.37 -12.26 -3.36
CA TYR A 325 -0.69 -12.06 -4.36
C TYR A 325 -0.08 -11.62 -5.69
N LEU A 326 0.85 -10.65 -5.66
CA LEU A 326 1.55 -10.14 -6.84
C LEU A 326 2.39 -11.22 -7.52
N ALA A 327 2.99 -12.13 -6.75
CA ALA A 327 3.75 -13.24 -7.31
C ALA A 327 2.87 -14.22 -8.11
N ALA A 328 1.58 -14.33 -7.78
CA ALA A 328 0.64 -15.16 -8.50
C ALA A 328 0.06 -14.47 -9.76
N VAL A 329 -0.18 -13.15 -9.71
CA VAL A 329 -0.93 -12.38 -10.71
C VAL A 329 -0.48 -12.65 -12.15
N PRO A 330 0.82 -12.59 -12.54
CA PRO A 330 1.24 -12.80 -13.90
C PRO A 330 0.91 -14.20 -14.46
N PHE A 331 0.64 -15.16 -13.58
CA PHE A 331 0.42 -16.57 -13.94
C PHE A 331 -1.04 -17.01 -13.79
N LEU A 332 -1.88 -16.23 -13.10
CA LEU A 332 -3.28 -16.59 -12.81
C LEU A 332 -4.08 -16.94 -14.07
N ALA A 333 -3.87 -16.22 -15.17
CA ALA A 333 -4.58 -16.48 -16.43
C ALA A 333 -4.38 -17.92 -16.95
N ASN A 334 -3.23 -18.58 -16.65
CA ASN A 334 -2.98 -19.96 -17.03
C ASN A 334 -3.87 -20.97 -16.29
N TYR A 335 -4.28 -20.63 -15.07
CA TYR A 335 -4.96 -21.52 -14.15
C TYR A 335 -6.44 -21.15 -13.93
N SER A 336 -6.88 -19.99 -14.44
CA SER A 336 -8.25 -19.50 -14.38
C SER A 336 -9.08 -19.98 -15.57
N LYS A 337 -9.35 -21.30 -15.64
CA LYS A 337 -10.02 -21.94 -16.76
C LYS A 337 -11.53 -22.05 -16.65
N SER A 338 -12.10 -21.94 -15.45
CA SER A 338 -13.55 -22.07 -15.23
C SER A 338 -14.25 -20.73 -15.52
N ARG A 339 -15.11 -20.72 -16.56
CA ARG A 339 -15.94 -19.57 -16.90
C ARG A 339 -16.86 -19.14 -15.74
N VAL A 340 -17.43 -20.12 -15.01
CA VAL A 340 -18.33 -19.86 -13.88
C VAL A 340 -17.59 -19.13 -12.76
N LEU A 341 -16.39 -19.62 -12.38
CA LEU A 341 -15.59 -18.99 -11.32
C LEU A 341 -15.10 -17.59 -11.72
N LEU A 342 -14.77 -17.36 -12.99
CA LEU A 342 -14.38 -16.04 -13.49
C LEU A 342 -15.55 -15.05 -13.45
N ILE A 343 -16.73 -15.46 -13.89
CA ILE A 343 -17.94 -14.62 -13.83
C ILE A 343 -18.28 -14.30 -12.36
N ALA A 344 -18.23 -15.31 -11.47
CA ALA A 344 -18.45 -15.11 -10.04
C ALA A 344 -17.41 -14.17 -9.42
N HIS A 345 -16.14 -14.27 -9.82
CA HIS A 345 -15.10 -13.35 -9.40
C HIS A 345 -15.38 -11.91 -9.84
N PHE A 346 -15.72 -11.68 -11.09
CA PHE A 346 -16.00 -10.34 -11.59
C PHE A 346 -17.27 -9.72 -10.96
N ALA A 347 -18.31 -10.54 -10.69
CA ALA A 347 -19.47 -10.09 -9.96
C ALA A 347 -19.12 -9.70 -8.52
N TYR A 348 -18.34 -10.54 -7.81
CA TYR A 348 -17.82 -10.25 -6.48
C TYR A 348 -17.01 -8.95 -6.46
N ALA A 349 -16.08 -8.80 -7.39
CA ALA A 349 -15.27 -7.61 -7.52
C ALA A 349 -16.09 -6.34 -7.78
N ALA A 350 -17.12 -6.43 -8.63
CA ALA A 350 -18.02 -5.30 -8.88
C ALA A 350 -18.79 -4.89 -7.62
N ILE A 351 -19.28 -5.85 -6.82
CA ILE A 351 -19.93 -5.57 -5.55
C ILE A 351 -18.97 -4.88 -4.58
N VAL A 352 -17.77 -5.44 -4.39
CA VAL A 352 -16.75 -4.85 -3.50
C VAL A 352 -16.35 -3.46 -3.97
N PHE A 353 -16.21 -3.26 -5.30
CA PHE A 353 -15.89 -1.95 -5.87
C PHE A 353 -16.98 -0.92 -5.56
N VAL A 354 -18.26 -1.28 -5.76
CA VAL A 354 -19.40 -0.38 -5.48
C VAL A 354 -19.45 -0.03 -3.98
N LEU A 355 -19.30 -1.03 -3.10
CA LEU A 355 -19.27 -0.79 -1.65
C LEU A 355 -18.11 0.14 -1.26
N PHE A 356 -16.92 -0.09 -1.81
CA PHE A 356 -15.78 0.80 -1.59
C PHE A 356 -16.05 2.22 -2.11
N ALA A 357 -16.57 2.35 -3.33
CA ALA A 357 -16.87 3.64 -3.94
C ALA A 357 -17.92 4.43 -3.14
N VAL A 358 -18.98 3.77 -2.67
CA VAL A 358 -19.99 4.40 -1.81
C VAL A 358 -19.36 4.86 -0.50
N ASN A 359 -18.60 3.96 0.16
CA ASN A 359 -17.99 4.22 1.46
C ASN A 359 -17.03 5.43 1.45
N TYR A 360 -16.20 5.55 0.40
CA TYR A 360 -15.14 6.57 0.34
C TYR A 360 -15.44 7.78 -0.56
N SER A 361 -16.56 7.82 -1.28
CA SER A 361 -16.86 8.96 -2.16
C SER A 361 -18.18 9.67 -1.83
N PHE A 362 -19.10 8.96 -1.18
CA PHE A 362 -20.45 9.50 -0.94
C PHE A 362 -20.78 9.58 0.55
N VAL A 363 -20.82 8.44 1.24
CA VAL A 363 -21.14 8.36 2.66
C VAL A 363 -20.48 7.13 3.28
N PRO A 364 -19.85 7.24 4.46
CA PRO A 364 -19.33 6.09 5.17
C PRO A 364 -20.41 5.06 5.47
N LEU A 365 -20.22 3.85 4.96
CA LEU A 365 -21.18 2.76 5.18
C LEU A 365 -21.31 2.42 6.66
N ALA A 366 -20.25 2.63 7.45
CA ALA A 366 -20.29 2.46 8.90
C ALA A 366 -21.36 3.36 9.54
N ALA A 367 -21.46 4.64 9.15
CA ALA A 367 -22.47 5.54 9.69
C ALA A 367 -23.90 5.12 9.30
N VAL A 368 -24.08 4.63 8.06
CA VAL A 368 -25.38 4.12 7.60
C VAL A 368 -25.75 2.82 8.32
N LEU A 369 -24.78 1.92 8.49
CA LEU A 369 -24.98 0.63 9.16
C LEU A 369 -25.17 0.80 10.66
N ASP A 370 -24.51 1.79 11.28
CA ASP A 370 -24.60 2.05 12.70
C ASP A 370 -26.07 2.29 13.12
N ASP A 371 -26.78 3.18 12.43
CA ASP A 371 -28.18 3.44 12.69
C ASP A 371 -29.05 2.18 12.48
N ALA A 372 -28.80 1.41 11.44
CA ALA A 372 -29.51 0.17 11.17
C ALA A 372 -29.23 -0.91 12.23
N LEU A 373 -27.97 -1.10 12.63
CA LEU A 373 -27.58 -2.05 13.66
C LEU A 373 -28.12 -1.67 15.03
N TYR A 374 -28.06 -0.37 15.38
CA TYR A 374 -28.60 0.14 16.63
C TYR A 374 -30.11 -0.12 16.72
N ARG A 375 -30.87 0.14 15.64
CA ARG A 375 -32.30 -0.16 15.59
C ARG A 375 -32.63 -1.66 15.71
N MET A 376 -31.69 -2.53 15.32
CA MET A 376 -31.79 -3.99 15.50
C MET A 376 -31.29 -4.48 16.86
N GLY A 377 -30.83 -3.58 17.75
CA GLY A 377 -30.33 -3.92 19.08
C GLY A 377 -28.90 -4.48 19.11
N TRP A 378 -28.09 -4.22 18.05
CA TRP A 378 -26.72 -4.77 17.93
C TRP A 378 -25.63 -3.82 18.45
N GLY A 379 -25.96 -2.64 18.93
CA GLY A 379 -25.02 -1.61 19.32
C GLY A 379 -24.46 -0.82 18.14
N HIS A 380 -23.54 0.10 18.46
CA HIS A 380 -22.96 0.99 17.45
C HIS A 380 -21.83 0.33 16.66
N ALA A 381 -21.75 0.62 15.36
CA ALA A 381 -20.62 0.22 14.52
C ALA A 381 -19.36 1.02 14.88
N SER A 382 -18.21 0.36 14.91
CA SER A 382 -16.95 0.96 15.38
C SER A 382 -16.01 1.43 14.26
N ASP A 383 -16.29 1.10 13.00
CA ASP A 383 -15.40 1.48 11.89
C ASP A 383 -15.82 2.83 11.28
N GLN A 384 -15.00 3.83 11.50
CA GLN A 384 -15.20 5.19 11.00
C GLN A 384 -14.05 5.71 10.14
N ALA A 385 -13.10 4.85 9.77
CA ALA A 385 -11.94 5.26 8.99
C ALA A 385 -12.29 6.04 7.71
N ALA A 386 -13.40 5.70 7.05
CA ALA A 386 -13.89 6.47 5.91
C ALA A 386 -14.48 7.83 6.33
N GLY A 387 -15.03 7.94 7.54
CA GLY A 387 -15.55 9.19 8.11
C GLY A 387 -14.45 10.23 8.27
N TRP A 388 -13.27 9.80 8.68
CA TRP A 388 -12.12 10.70 8.92
C TRP A 388 -11.60 11.44 7.67
N SER A 389 -12.05 11.08 6.48
CA SER A 389 -11.74 11.80 5.24
C SER A 389 -12.71 12.95 4.92
N TYR A 390 -13.75 13.17 5.72
CA TYR A 390 -14.79 14.15 5.44
C TYR A 390 -14.70 15.37 6.36
N GLY A 391 -15.23 16.52 5.88
CA GLY A 391 -15.39 17.74 6.66
C GLY A 391 -14.17 18.65 6.70
N TRP A 392 -13.08 18.26 6.06
CA TRP A 392 -11.83 19.01 6.17
C TRP A 392 -11.86 20.41 5.53
N ASN A 393 -12.73 20.64 4.54
CA ASN A 393 -12.95 22.00 4.02
C ASN A 393 -13.65 22.90 5.03
N GLU A 394 -14.64 22.34 5.75
CA GLU A 394 -15.39 23.03 6.80
C GLU A 394 -14.51 23.30 8.03
N VAL A 395 -13.69 22.32 8.43
CA VAL A 395 -12.71 22.47 9.52
C VAL A 395 -11.66 23.52 9.15
N ALA A 396 -11.06 23.43 7.95
CA ALA A 396 -10.07 24.40 7.49
C ALA A 396 -10.61 25.82 7.46
N ALA A 397 -11.86 26.02 7.02
CA ALA A 397 -12.49 27.35 7.02
C ALA A 397 -12.59 27.93 8.44
N LYS A 398 -12.97 27.10 9.45
CA LYS A 398 -13.03 27.54 10.84
C LYS A 398 -11.65 27.78 11.45
N VAL A 399 -10.67 26.94 11.13
CA VAL A 399 -9.28 27.11 11.54
C VAL A 399 -8.72 28.45 11.00
N GLU A 400 -8.98 28.76 9.73
CA GLU A 400 -8.53 30.03 9.13
C GLU A 400 -9.24 31.26 9.72
N GLU A 401 -10.49 31.14 10.17
CA GLU A 401 -11.18 32.18 10.91
C GLU A 401 -10.48 32.48 12.26
N LEU A 402 -10.16 31.43 13.01
CA LEU A 402 -9.45 31.54 14.30
C LEU A 402 -8.01 32.03 14.11
N ARG A 403 -7.33 31.62 13.03
CA ARG A 403 -5.97 32.02 12.71
C ARG A 403 -5.87 33.52 12.40
N ARG A 404 -6.86 34.10 11.72
CA ARG A 404 -6.91 35.57 11.49
C ARG A 404 -6.98 36.34 12.78
N ALA A 405 -7.66 35.80 13.81
CA ALA A 405 -7.71 36.41 15.13
C ALA A 405 -6.46 36.14 15.99
N ASN A 406 -5.68 35.09 15.65
CA ASN A 406 -4.49 34.64 16.37
C ASN A 406 -3.35 34.32 15.37
N PRO A 407 -2.76 35.31 14.69
CA PRO A 407 -1.85 35.09 13.55
C PRO A 407 -0.53 34.39 13.93
N GLU A 408 -0.13 34.44 15.21
CA GLU A 408 1.08 33.78 15.72
C GLU A 408 0.83 32.36 16.22
N ALA A 409 -0.43 31.87 16.17
CA ALA A 409 -0.77 30.53 16.61
C ALA A 409 -0.34 29.49 15.57
N PHE A 410 0.38 28.48 16.01
CA PHE A 410 0.69 27.31 15.16
C PHE A 410 -0.49 26.34 15.11
N LEU A 411 -0.56 25.53 14.05
CA LEU A 411 -1.59 24.50 13.92
C LEU A 411 -1.13 23.19 14.53
N ALA A 412 -2.03 22.57 15.30
CA ALA A 412 -1.78 21.30 15.96
C ALA A 412 -3.02 20.39 15.91
N ALA A 413 -2.81 19.12 16.13
CA ALA A 413 -3.88 18.15 16.34
C ALA A 413 -3.48 17.11 17.40
N THR A 414 -4.46 16.33 17.86
CA THR A 414 -4.24 15.31 18.89
C THR A 414 -3.81 13.96 18.36
N ASP A 415 -3.75 13.82 17.02
CA ASP A 415 -3.32 12.59 16.34
C ASP A 415 -2.72 12.93 14.98
N TYR A 416 -1.78 12.11 14.50
CA TYR A 416 -1.09 12.33 13.23
C TYR A 416 -2.04 12.34 12.02
N THR A 417 -3.13 11.60 12.08
CA THR A 417 -4.11 11.53 10.99
C THR A 417 -4.89 12.84 10.87
N ILE A 418 -5.30 13.41 12.01
CA ILE A 418 -5.97 14.72 12.07
C ILE A 418 -5.00 15.82 11.63
N ALA A 419 -3.74 15.81 12.14
CA ALA A 419 -2.71 16.77 11.76
C ALA A 419 -2.46 16.74 10.25
N SER A 420 -2.42 15.55 9.66
CA SER A 420 -2.16 15.37 8.24
C SER A 420 -3.27 15.93 7.35
N GLU A 421 -4.51 15.61 7.66
CA GLU A 421 -5.67 16.14 6.94
C GLU A 421 -5.79 17.65 7.10
N LEU A 422 -5.56 18.17 8.32
CA LEU A 422 -5.53 19.60 8.60
C LEU A 422 -4.47 20.28 7.76
N GLY A 423 -3.23 19.78 7.76
CA GLY A 423 -2.12 20.31 6.97
C GLY A 423 -2.41 20.30 5.47
N PHE A 424 -2.98 19.18 4.96
CA PHE A 424 -3.36 19.08 3.56
C PHE A 424 -4.46 20.10 3.18
N ALA A 425 -5.51 20.23 4.01
CA ALA A 425 -6.66 21.09 3.74
C ALA A 425 -6.31 22.59 3.85
N THR A 426 -5.48 22.97 4.84
CA THR A 426 -5.02 24.34 5.03
C THR A 426 -3.80 24.72 4.17
N ARG A 427 -3.18 23.72 3.50
CA ARG A 427 -1.90 23.86 2.78
C ARG A 427 -0.76 24.35 3.68
N ASP A 428 -0.75 23.91 4.91
CA ASP A 428 0.24 24.26 5.91
C ASP A 428 1.12 23.04 6.22
N GLN A 429 2.41 23.15 5.88
CA GLN A 429 3.37 22.09 6.18
C GLN A 429 3.84 22.11 7.63
N ASP A 430 3.70 23.24 8.34
CA ASP A 430 4.21 23.43 9.70
C ASP A 430 3.21 22.98 10.77
N VAL A 431 2.10 22.34 10.38
CA VAL A 431 1.17 21.67 11.29
C VAL A 431 1.90 20.56 12.06
N THR A 432 1.48 20.33 13.31
CA THR A 432 2.08 19.27 14.13
C THR A 432 1.04 18.35 14.78
N SER A 433 1.45 17.12 15.09
CA SER A 433 0.75 16.20 15.97
C SER A 433 1.25 16.36 17.41
N LEU A 434 0.33 16.53 18.34
CA LEU A 434 0.62 16.51 19.79
C LEU A 434 0.24 15.16 20.41
N SER A 435 0.21 14.13 19.61
CA SER A 435 -0.10 12.76 20.00
C SER A 435 0.85 12.27 21.11
N PRO A 436 0.36 11.47 22.09
CA PRO A 436 1.24 10.76 23.01
C PRO A 436 2.04 9.65 22.33
N ARG A 437 1.63 9.22 21.12
CA ARG A 437 2.35 8.26 20.28
C ARG A 437 3.38 9.01 19.43
N LEU A 438 4.62 8.49 19.39
CA LEU A 438 5.63 8.96 18.46
C LEU A 438 5.16 8.77 17.01
N ASP A 439 5.29 9.81 16.19
CA ASP A 439 4.96 9.79 14.76
C ASP A 439 5.96 10.63 13.95
N ALA A 440 5.73 10.81 12.64
CA ALA A 440 6.71 11.51 11.81
C ALA A 440 6.81 13.01 12.13
N PHE A 441 5.76 13.62 12.69
CA PHE A 441 5.79 15.04 13.08
C PHE A 441 6.83 15.33 14.16
N ASP A 442 7.12 14.38 15.06
CA ASP A 442 8.15 14.53 16.11
C ASP A 442 9.57 14.73 15.53
N PHE A 443 9.79 14.42 14.26
CA PHE A 443 11.11 14.51 13.61
C PHE A 443 11.34 15.82 12.85
N TRP A 444 10.32 16.65 12.71
CA TRP A 444 10.46 17.98 12.09
C TRP A 444 9.85 19.12 12.89
N PHE A 445 9.00 18.87 13.87
CA PHE A 445 8.48 19.88 14.77
C PHE A 445 9.52 20.22 15.85
N ASP A 446 9.84 21.50 16.00
CA ASP A 446 10.71 21.98 17.08
C ASP A 446 9.86 22.60 18.22
N PRO A 447 9.60 21.89 19.32
CA PRO A 447 8.84 22.40 20.44
C PRO A 447 9.44 23.66 21.06
N ALA A 448 10.79 23.77 21.09
CA ALA A 448 11.47 24.92 21.70
C ALA A 448 11.21 26.21 20.91
N ALA A 449 11.16 26.14 19.58
CA ALA A 449 10.82 27.28 18.73
C ALA A 449 9.39 27.76 18.88
N HIS A 450 8.52 26.95 19.51
CA HIS A 450 7.10 27.25 19.75
C HIS A 450 6.78 27.55 21.21
N ALA A 451 7.77 27.53 22.12
CA ALA A 451 7.58 27.84 23.53
C ALA A 451 6.94 29.22 23.74
N GLY A 452 5.91 29.27 24.59
CA GLY A 452 5.12 30.48 24.89
C GLY A 452 4.11 30.88 23.81
N LYS A 453 4.13 30.31 22.60
CA LYS A 453 3.16 30.61 21.55
C LYS A 453 1.78 30.00 21.86
N SER A 454 0.77 30.49 21.14
CA SER A 454 -0.56 29.89 21.09
C SER A 454 -0.61 28.80 20.00
N ALA A 455 -1.54 27.84 20.17
CA ALA A 455 -1.85 26.82 19.16
C ALA A 455 -3.35 26.77 18.88
N ILE A 456 -3.71 26.52 17.63
CA ILE A 456 -5.06 26.12 17.23
C ILE A 456 -5.03 24.58 17.13
N ILE A 457 -5.75 23.90 18.03
CA ILE A 457 -5.68 22.45 18.20
C ILE A 457 -6.99 21.82 17.70
N VAL A 458 -6.90 20.95 16.71
CA VAL A 458 -8.06 20.23 16.17
C VAL A 458 -8.12 18.81 16.74
N THR A 459 -9.32 18.41 17.13
CA THR A 459 -9.63 17.05 17.64
C THR A 459 -10.87 16.52 16.92
N ASP A 460 -11.08 15.21 16.97
CA ASP A 460 -12.32 14.57 16.53
C ASP A 460 -13.00 13.84 17.72
N GLY A 461 -14.15 13.21 17.44
CA GLY A 461 -14.90 12.46 18.44
C GLY A 461 -14.18 11.23 19.01
N TRP A 462 -13.13 10.73 18.32
CA TRP A 462 -12.37 9.55 18.70
C TRP A 462 -11.05 9.87 19.38
N ARG A 463 -10.46 11.01 19.03
CA ARG A 463 -9.15 11.49 19.50
C ARG A 463 -9.33 12.84 20.18
N PRO A 464 -9.92 12.84 21.39
CA PRO A 464 -10.23 14.07 22.11
C PRO A 464 -8.95 14.77 22.57
N LEU A 465 -9.10 15.95 23.12
CA LEU A 465 -8.00 16.65 23.77
C LEU A 465 -7.53 15.87 25.00
N TYR A 466 -6.42 15.15 24.86
CA TYR A 466 -5.86 14.36 25.95
C TYR A 466 -5.35 15.23 27.11
N PRO A 467 -5.43 14.76 28.38
CA PRO A 467 -5.00 15.53 29.55
C PRO A 467 -3.53 15.97 29.51
N ASP A 468 -2.64 15.14 28.99
CA ASP A 468 -1.21 15.41 28.80
C ASP A 468 -0.95 16.46 27.72
N VAL A 469 -1.73 16.46 26.63
CA VAL A 469 -1.69 17.53 25.63
C VAL A 469 -2.18 18.84 26.22
N LYS A 470 -3.30 18.81 26.96
CA LYS A 470 -3.84 19.99 27.63
C LYS A 470 -2.86 20.59 28.65
N ALA A 471 -2.12 19.74 29.37
CA ALA A 471 -1.13 20.15 30.37
C ALA A 471 0.12 20.83 29.78
N ARG A 472 0.28 20.80 28.43
CA ARG A 472 1.36 21.53 27.73
C ARG A 472 1.03 23.00 27.47
N PHE A 473 -0.13 23.49 27.90
CA PHE A 473 -0.57 24.87 27.70
C PHE A 473 -0.94 25.51 29.03
N ALA A 474 -0.65 26.80 29.18
CA ALA A 474 -1.07 27.56 30.37
C ALA A 474 -2.60 27.63 30.48
N SER A 475 -3.31 27.72 29.34
CA SER A 475 -4.76 27.63 29.29
C SER A 475 -5.20 27.02 27.94
N VAL A 476 -6.34 26.33 27.98
CA VAL A 476 -7.01 25.83 26.73
C VAL A 476 -8.48 26.14 26.81
N GLU A 477 -9.01 26.80 25.81
CA GLU A 477 -10.42 27.16 25.67
C GLU A 477 -10.99 26.60 24.34
N GLU A 478 -12.26 26.22 24.32
CA GLU A 478 -12.93 25.80 23.08
C GLU A 478 -13.21 27.04 22.22
N GLY A 479 -12.74 27.00 20.98
CA GLY A 479 -12.89 28.09 20.02
C GLY A 479 -14.03 27.89 19.04
N ALA A 480 -14.24 26.65 18.57
CA ALA A 480 -15.29 26.30 17.62
C ALA A 480 -15.56 24.78 17.61
N ALA A 481 -16.73 24.40 17.10
CA ALA A 481 -17.06 23.03 16.78
C ALA A 481 -17.61 22.93 15.34
N VAL A 482 -17.33 21.81 14.67
CA VAL A 482 -17.80 21.51 13.31
C VAL A 482 -18.43 20.13 13.33
N THR A 483 -19.73 20.06 12.99
CA THR A 483 -20.42 18.80 12.76
C THR A 483 -20.48 18.55 11.26
N VAL A 484 -20.13 17.37 10.85
CA VAL A 484 -20.08 16.96 9.44
C VAL A 484 -21.20 15.98 9.15
N ASP A 485 -22.15 16.41 8.33
CA ASP A 485 -23.28 15.59 7.90
C ASP A 485 -23.15 15.25 6.40
N ARG A 486 -23.49 14.01 6.05
CA ARG A 486 -23.57 13.53 4.66
C ARG A 486 -24.85 12.71 4.48
N LEU A 487 -25.65 13.08 3.49
CA LEU A 487 -26.90 12.39 3.16
C LEU A 487 -27.84 12.13 4.37
N GLY A 488 -27.82 13.04 5.34
CA GLY A 488 -28.66 12.94 6.56
C GLY A 488 -28.04 12.10 7.69
N TYR A 489 -26.81 11.64 7.52
CA TYR A 489 -26.04 10.95 8.58
C TYR A 489 -24.95 11.87 9.11
N THR A 490 -24.81 11.95 10.42
CA THR A 490 -23.67 12.59 11.08
C THR A 490 -22.45 11.66 10.95
N ILE A 491 -21.39 12.18 10.32
CA ILE A 491 -20.18 11.44 10.00
C ILE A 491 -19.15 11.61 11.08
N ASP A 492 -18.92 12.87 11.50
CA ASP A 492 -17.94 13.19 12.52
C ASP A 492 -18.26 14.53 13.22
N HIS A 493 -17.60 14.74 14.38
CA HIS A 493 -17.62 15.96 15.15
C HIS A 493 -16.20 16.40 15.42
N TYR A 494 -15.81 17.56 14.89
CA TYR A 494 -14.51 18.16 15.18
C TYR A 494 -14.68 19.28 16.20
N THR A 495 -13.78 19.30 17.19
CA THR A 495 -13.67 20.41 18.14
C THR A 495 -12.34 21.12 17.95
N ILE A 496 -12.37 22.44 17.88
CA ILE A 496 -11.20 23.28 17.68
C ILE A 496 -10.97 24.06 18.95
N TYR A 497 -9.78 23.91 19.53
CA TYR A 497 -9.37 24.59 20.75
C TYR A 497 -8.32 25.65 20.46
N LEU A 498 -8.28 26.70 21.30
CA LEU A 498 -7.19 27.65 21.37
C LEU A 498 -6.39 27.39 22.63
N GLY A 499 -5.19 26.85 22.49
CA GLY A 499 -4.20 26.70 23.56
C GLY A 499 -3.32 27.92 23.63
N ARG A 500 -3.05 28.44 24.83
CA ARG A 500 -2.17 29.60 25.06
C ARG A 500 -0.97 29.20 25.92
N GLY A 501 0.20 29.78 25.62
CA GLY A 501 1.39 29.59 26.43
C GLY A 501 1.90 28.15 26.36
N PHE A 502 2.24 27.69 25.17
CA PHE A 502 2.76 26.33 24.93
C PHE A 502 4.06 26.09 25.69
N GLU A 503 4.15 25.01 26.44
CA GLU A 503 5.36 24.57 27.14
C GLU A 503 6.05 23.47 26.31
N ALA A 504 7.32 23.75 25.93
CA ALA A 504 8.18 22.76 25.29
C ALA A 504 8.68 21.76 26.35
N ARG A 505 8.04 20.60 26.46
CA ARG A 505 8.43 19.51 27.34
C ARG A 505 8.97 18.34 26.54
#